data_377526da2c8b6e6c274f008476230d31
#
_entry.id   377526da2c8b6e6c274f008476230d31
#
_cell.length_a   1.000
_cell.length_b   1.000
_cell.length_c   1.000
_cell.angle_alpha   90.00
_cell.angle_beta   90.00
_cell.angle_gamma   90.00
#
_symmetry.space_group_name_H-M   'P 1'
#
loop_
_entity.id
_entity.type
_entity.pdbx_description
1 polymer ?
#
loop_
_entity_poly.entity_id
_entity_poly.type
_entity_poly.pdbx_seq_one_letter_code
_entity_poly.pdbx_strand_id
1 'polypeptide(L)'
;MAQPPVKPIWAGDSRGLDPKRGYRFILFLDGIPSYFVTSTEVPAFTVTDVGTHKFLGHEFKFPGAVKWGDKIDIKLVDTIDYNISQKFLEYIRKAGYVYPSNFNESSTNPEFYRKTISKAKFPFKQVKIQRLDAEGKIYETWVLNNPWISAANFGDADYTKEGLLNISLTFKYDWAELRQGDSGNPPPFPT
;
A
#
# COMPACT_ATOMS: atom_id res chain seq x y z
N MET A 1 -16.38 34.12 -1.22
CA MET A 1 -17.42 33.24 -1.78
C MET A 1 -17.92 32.35 -0.67
N ALA A 2 -19.23 32.36 -0.37
CA ALA A 2 -19.80 31.49 0.66
C ALA A 2 -19.79 30.04 0.14
N GLN A 3 -19.26 29.11 0.90
CA GLN A 3 -19.39 27.67 0.60
C GLN A 3 -20.89 27.31 0.55
N PRO A 4 -21.34 26.53 -0.47
CA PRO A 4 -22.70 26.05 -0.48
C PRO A 4 -22.95 25.21 0.77
N PRO A 5 -24.16 25.29 1.36
CA PRO A 5 -24.49 24.52 2.57
C PRO A 5 -24.35 23.02 2.27
N VAL A 6 -23.48 22.34 3.04
CA VAL A 6 -23.30 20.90 2.96
C VAL A 6 -24.60 20.25 3.48
N LYS A 7 -25.40 19.69 2.58
CA LYS A 7 -26.58 18.93 2.98
C LYS A 7 -26.14 17.60 3.62
N PRO A 8 -26.68 17.21 4.77
CA PRO A 8 -26.37 15.92 5.37
C PRO A 8 -26.85 14.76 4.47
N ILE A 9 -26.12 13.65 4.48
CA ILE A 9 -26.35 12.46 3.64
C ILE A 9 -27.79 11.90 3.80
N TRP A 10 -28.42 12.13 4.96
CA TRP A 10 -29.78 11.69 5.29
C TRP A 10 -30.88 12.72 4.99
N ALA A 11 -30.54 13.91 4.57
CA ALA A 11 -31.56 14.89 4.17
C ALA A 11 -32.13 14.47 2.82
N GLY A 12 -33.44 14.34 2.72
CA GLY A 12 -34.23 13.69 1.66
C GLY A 12 -34.02 14.12 0.20
N ASP A 13 -32.97 14.87 -0.11
CA ASP A 13 -32.57 15.27 -1.44
C ASP A 13 -31.10 14.87 -1.73
N SER A 14 -30.70 13.70 -1.23
CA SER A 14 -29.34 13.14 -1.35
C SER A 14 -29.07 12.45 -2.70
N ARG A 15 -29.89 12.63 -3.72
CA ARG A 15 -29.75 11.97 -5.04
C ARG A 15 -28.42 12.24 -5.76
N GLY A 16 -27.61 13.17 -5.28
CA GLY A 16 -26.28 13.46 -5.84
C GLY A 16 -25.10 13.08 -4.96
N LEU A 17 -25.35 12.43 -3.80
CA LEU A 17 -24.29 12.04 -2.86
C LEU A 17 -24.16 10.53 -2.82
N ASP A 18 -23.26 9.96 -3.63
CA ASP A 18 -22.84 8.55 -3.46
C ASP A 18 -21.64 8.50 -2.51
N PRO A 19 -21.78 7.89 -1.31
CA PRO A 19 -20.67 7.76 -0.38
C PRO A 19 -19.62 6.78 -0.92
N LYS A 20 -18.35 7.08 -0.68
CA LYS A 20 -17.25 6.18 -1.04
C LYS A 20 -17.42 4.81 -0.38
N ARG A 21 -17.34 3.74 -1.17
CA ARG A 21 -17.50 2.37 -0.71
C ARG A 21 -16.15 1.67 -0.56
N GLY A 22 -15.88 1.07 0.60
CA GLY A 22 -14.61 0.41 0.89
C GLY A 22 -14.28 -0.77 0.00
N TYR A 23 -15.29 -1.48 -0.52
CA TYR A 23 -15.13 -2.66 -1.37
C TYR A 23 -14.92 -2.35 -2.86
N ARG A 24 -15.11 -1.09 -3.30
CA ARG A 24 -14.92 -0.68 -4.69
C ARG A 24 -13.50 -0.19 -4.90
N PHE A 25 -12.56 -1.11 -5.02
CA PHE A 25 -11.17 -0.78 -5.26
C PHE A 25 -10.49 -1.78 -6.20
N ILE A 26 -9.42 -1.33 -6.86
CA ILE A 26 -8.49 -2.15 -7.63
C ILE A 26 -7.09 -1.82 -7.13
N LEU A 27 -6.30 -2.86 -6.84
CA LEU A 27 -4.89 -2.72 -6.51
C LEU A 27 -4.05 -3.12 -7.73
N PHE A 28 -3.16 -2.24 -8.16
CA PHE A 28 -2.15 -2.54 -9.16
C PHE A 28 -0.81 -2.82 -8.48
N LEU A 29 -0.36 -4.04 -8.65
CA LEU A 29 0.93 -4.52 -8.21
C LEU A 29 1.62 -5.15 -9.43
N ASP A 30 2.80 -4.65 -9.81
CA ASP A 30 3.49 -5.11 -11.02
C ASP A 30 3.61 -6.63 -11.06
N GLY A 31 3.08 -7.23 -12.14
CA GLY A 31 3.14 -8.67 -12.38
C GLY A 31 2.15 -9.52 -11.58
N ILE A 32 1.21 -8.91 -10.84
CA ILE A 32 0.16 -9.64 -10.11
C ILE A 32 -1.21 -9.13 -10.54
N PRO A 33 -2.08 -10.01 -11.03
CA PRO A 33 -3.45 -9.64 -11.37
C PRO A 33 -4.23 -9.14 -10.17
N SER A 34 -4.95 -8.03 -10.36
CA SER A 34 -5.69 -7.34 -9.30
C SER A 34 -6.82 -8.17 -8.67
N TYR A 35 -7.35 -9.16 -9.40
CA TYR A 35 -8.45 -10.01 -8.92
C TYR A 35 -8.04 -11.00 -7.82
N PHE A 36 -6.74 -11.19 -7.57
CA PHE A 36 -6.28 -11.97 -6.42
C PHE A 36 -6.30 -11.19 -5.11
N VAL A 37 -6.42 -9.87 -5.17
CA VAL A 37 -6.40 -9.01 -3.97
C VAL A 37 -7.75 -9.07 -3.27
N THR A 38 -7.74 -9.47 -2.00
CA THR A 38 -8.95 -9.51 -1.16
C THR A 38 -9.11 -8.27 -0.31
N SER A 39 -8.01 -7.72 0.19
CA SER A 39 -8.05 -6.49 0.97
C SER A 39 -6.72 -5.73 0.91
N THR A 40 -6.79 -4.43 1.09
CA THR A 40 -5.63 -3.56 1.21
C THR A 40 -5.92 -2.42 2.18
N GLU A 41 -4.89 -2.00 2.90
CA GLU A 41 -4.93 -0.77 3.67
C GLU A 41 -4.68 0.42 2.76
N VAL A 42 -5.14 1.60 3.18
CA VAL A 42 -4.90 2.87 2.49
C VAL A 42 -3.78 3.62 3.23
N PRO A 43 -2.90 4.34 2.52
CA PRO A 43 -1.85 5.11 3.16
C PRO A 43 -2.39 6.10 4.20
N ALA A 44 -1.69 6.23 5.30
CA ALA A 44 -1.97 7.17 6.37
C ALA A 44 -0.73 8.02 6.65
N PHE A 45 -0.91 9.18 7.22
CA PHE A 45 0.17 10.02 7.69
C PHE A 45 -0.14 10.57 9.09
N THR A 46 0.90 10.96 9.81
CA THR A 46 0.82 11.65 11.08
C THR A 46 1.60 12.96 11.01
N VAL A 47 1.14 13.95 11.75
CA VAL A 47 1.88 15.22 11.93
C VAL A 47 2.50 15.19 13.33
N THR A 48 3.80 15.38 13.42
CA THR A 48 4.49 15.45 14.71
C THR A 48 4.26 16.80 15.37
N ASP A 49 4.29 16.84 16.69
CA ASP A 49 4.31 18.09 17.45
C ASP A 49 5.75 18.60 17.57
N VAL A 50 5.98 19.88 17.31
CA VAL A 50 7.30 20.52 17.49
C VAL A 50 7.54 20.92 18.93
N GLY A 51 6.47 21.21 19.66
CA GLY A 51 6.54 21.60 21.06
C GLY A 51 5.30 22.36 21.52
N THR A 52 5.25 22.61 22.82
CA THR A 52 4.17 23.36 23.44
C THR A 52 4.72 24.64 24.06
N HIS A 53 4.05 25.75 23.81
CA HIS A 53 4.30 27.01 24.50
C HIS A 53 3.21 27.27 25.54
N LYS A 54 3.63 27.51 26.79
CA LYS A 54 2.67 27.79 27.88
C LYS A 54 2.69 29.30 28.21
N PHE A 55 1.53 29.91 28.14
CA PHE A 55 1.36 31.31 28.49
C PHE A 55 0.04 31.53 29.25
N LEU A 56 0.10 32.16 30.42
CA LEU A 56 -1.04 32.46 31.30
C LEU A 56 -1.99 31.26 31.55
N GLY A 57 -1.43 30.08 31.76
CA GLY A 57 -2.21 28.86 31.99
C GLY A 57 -2.79 28.19 30.74
N HIS A 58 -2.57 28.75 29.56
CA HIS A 58 -2.93 28.17 28.27
C HIS A 58 -1.74 27.45 27.62
N GLU A 59 -2.01 26.38 26.92
CA GLU A 59 -1.04 25.57 26.21
C GLU A 59 -1.27 25.67 24.71
N PHE A 60 -0.28 26.16 23.99
CA PHE A 60 -0.30 26.29 22.53
C PHE A 60 0.58 25.21 21.91
N LYS A 61 -0.01 24.40 21.01
CA LYS A 61 0.67 23.33 20.29
C LYS A 61 0.98 23.74 18.87
N PHE A 62 2.18 23.42 18.41
CA PHE A 62 2.62 23.76 17.06
C PHE A 62 2.84 22.46 16.24
N PRO A 63 2.25 22.40 15.02
CA PRO A 63 2.44 21.25 14.14
C PRO A 63 3.88 21.21 13.62
N GLY A 64 4.41 20.00 13.51
CA GLY A 64 5.75 19.73 12.99
C GLY A 64 5.73 19.08 11.63
N ALA A 65 6.68 18.16 11.41
CA ALA A 65 6.83 17.44 10.15
C ALA A 65 5.74 16.41 9.93
N VAL A 66 5.35 16.23 8.66
CA VAL A 66 4.49 15.14 8.23
C VAL A 66 5.33 13.87 8.13
N LYS A 67 4.88 12.81 8.80
CA LYS A 67 5.42 11.45 8.66
C LYS A 67 4.39 10.56 8.01
N TRP A 68 4.74 9.97 6.89
CA TRP A 68 3.92 8.94 6.25
C TRP A 68 3.92 7.66 7.10
N GLY A 69 2.83 6.93 7.04
CA GLY A 69 2.72 5.63 7.69
C GLY A 69 3.81 4.69 7.19
N ASP A 70 4.37 3.89 8.12
CA ASP A 70 5.53 3.06 7.79
C ASP A 70 5.18 1.90 6.87
N LYS A 71 3.92 1.46 6.85
CA LYS A 71 3.52 0.24 6.16
C LYS A 71 2.06 0.27 5.71
N ILE A 72 1.76 -0.61 4.75
CA ILE A 72 0.41 -1.06 4.41
C ILE A 72 0.40 -2.58 4.33
N ASP A 73 -0.70 -3.19 4.75
CA ASP A 73 -0.91 -4.62 4.64
C ASP A 73 -1.86 -4.92 3.48
N ILE A 74 -1.49 -5.90 2.65
CA ILE A 74 -2.24 -6.36 1.49
C ILE A 74 -2.48 -7.85 1.66
N LYS A 75 -3.72 -8.30 1.48
CA LYS A 75 -4.07 -9.72 1.48
C LYS A 75 -4.45 -10.17 0.08
N LEU A 76 -3.94 -11.34 -0.28
CA LEU A 76 -4.15 -11.97 -1.58
C LEU A 76 -4.55 -13.42 -1.39
N VAL A 77 -5.31 -13.96 -2.34
CA VAL A 77 -5.56 -15.41 -2.44
C VAL A 77 -4.48 -16.02 -3.31
N ASP A 78 -3.83 -17.09 -2.84
CA ASP A 78 -2.90 -17.86 -3.67
C ASP A 78 -3.64 -18.88 -4.52
N THR A 79 -3.09 -19.17 -5.70
CA THR A 79 -3.65 -20.14 -6.64
C THR A 79 -2.58 -21.08 -7.15
N ILE A 80 -2.96 -22.30 -7.49
CA ILE A 80 -2.05 -23.34 -7.98
C ILE A 80 -1.43 -22.91 -9.31
N ASP A 81 -2.24 -22.40 -10.23
CA ASP A 81 -1.79 -22.09 -11.60
C ASP A 81 -0.88 -20.87 -11.67
N TYR A 82 -1.15 -19.84 -10.84
CA TYR A 82 -0.39 -18.60 -10.89
C TYR A 82 0.72 -18.53 -9.86
N ASN A 83 0.69 -19.33 -8.83
CA ASN A 83 1.66 -19.45 -7.72
C ASN A 83 2.27 -18.11 -7.29
N ILE A 84 1.44 -17.31 -6.61
CA ILE A 84 1.80 -15.96 -6.15
C ILE A 84 2.98 -16.02 -5.17
N SER A 85 3.00 -17.05 -4.31
CA SER A 85 4.09 -17.29 -3.36
C SER A 85 5.45 -17.39 -4.06
N GLN A 86 5.53 -18.15 -5.15
CA GLN A 86 6.76 -18.31 -5.92
C GLN A 86 7.23 -16.98 -6.53
N LYS A 87 6.30 -16.18 -7.07
CA LYS A 87 6.63 -14.86 -7.64
C LYS A 87 7.21 -13.91 -6.60
N PHE A 88 6.67 -13.89 -5.38
CA PHE A 88 7.23 -13.04 -4.33
C PHE A 88 8.62 -13.49 -3.90
N LEU A 89 8.88 -14.78 -3.83
CA LEU A 89 10.23 -15.29 -3.58
C LEU A 89 11.21 -14.92 -4.71
N GLU A 90 10.76 -14.95 -5.97
CA GLU A 90 11.56 -14.46 -7.09
C GLU A 90 11.86 -12.96 -6.99
N TYR A 91 10.91 -12.14 -6.54
CA TYR A 91 11.14 -10.70 -6.33
C TYR A 91 12.20 -10.44 -5.28
N ILE A 92 12.18 -11.18 -4.17
CA ILE A 92 13.19 -11.09 -3.12
C ILE A 92 14.57 -11.53 -3.66
N ARG A 93 14.62 -12.59 -4.47
CA ARG A 93 15.86 -13.02 -5.13
C ARG A 93 16.40 -11.97 -6.10
N LYS A 94 15.53 -11.38 -6.94
CA LYS A 94 15.92 -10.26 -7.84
C LYS A 94 16.42 -9.05 -7.06
N ALA A 95 15.88 -8.81 -5.87
CA ALA A 95 16.34 -7.74 -4.97
C ALA A 95 17.70 -8.02 -4.32
N GLY A 96 18.23 -9.24 -4.46
CA GLY A 96 19.59 -9.59 -4.06
C GLY A 96 19.72 -10.64 -2.97
N TYR A 97 18.62 -11.24 -2.51
CA TYR A 97 18.67 -12.34 -1.55
C TYR A 97 19.13 -13.64 -2.21
N VAL A 98 20.06 -14.34 -1.57
CA VAL A 98 20.56 -15.66 -2.00
C VAL A 98 20.20 -16.69 -0.94
N TYR A 99 19.60 -17.82 -1.36
CA TYR A 99 19.26 -18.91 -0.46
C TYR A 99 20.51 -19.61 0.08
N PRO A 100 20.53 -19.97 1.38
CA PRO A 100 21.66 -20.70 1.97
C PRO A 100 21.96 -22.06 1.31
N SER A 101 20.94 -22.71 0.72
CA SER A 101 21.11 -23.97 -0.01
C SER A 101 21.99 -23.86 -1.25
N ASN A 102 22.21 -22.65 -1.76
CA ASN A 102 23.09 -22.40 -2.91
C ASN A 102 24.54 -22.14 -2.50
N PHE A 103 24.86 -22.31 -1.21
CA PHE A 103 26.22 -22.17 -0.68
C PHE A 103 27.13 -23.36 -1.02
N ASN A 104 26.79 -24.18 -2.01
CA ASN A 104 27.66 -25.24 -2.41
C ASN A 104 28.98 -24.72 -2.98
N GLU A 105 30.02 -24.90 -2.18
CA GLU A 105 31.37 -25.27 -2.57
C GLU A 105 32.34 -24.23 -3.14
N SER A 106 31.93 -23.06 -3.46
CA SER A 106 32.95 -22.07 -3.88
C SER A 106 32.91 -20.83 -3.01
N SER A 107 33.46 -20.98 -1.83
CA SER A 107 33.56 -19.96 -0.77
C SER A 107 34.34 -18.68 -1.16
N THR A 108 34.77 -18.56 -2.39
CA THR A 108 35.51 -17.41 -2.90
C THR A 108 34.64 -16.37 -3.57
N ASN A 109 33.34 -16.64 -3.84
CA ASN A 109 32.47 -15.66 -4.46
C ASN A 109 31.69 -14.86 -3.39
N PRO A 110 31.98 -13.57 -3.21
CA PRO A 110 31.28 -12.72 -2.22
C PRO A 110 29.77 -12.59 -2.46
N GLU A 111 29.26 -12.99 -3.62
CA GLU A 111 27.83 -13.01 -3.92
C GLU A 111 27.05 -14.01 -3.06
N PHE A 112 27.67 -15.07 -2.59
CA PHE A 112 27.03 -16.09 -1.73
C PHE A 112 26.69 -15.61 -0.32
N TYR A 113 27.24 -14.49 0.12
CA TYR A 113 26.99 -13.94 1.46
C TYR A 113 25.92 -12.84 1.48
N ARG A 114 25.21 -12.62 0.38
CA ARG A 114 24.19 -11.58 0.30
C ARG A 114 22.92 -11.99 1.02
N LYS A 115 22.83 -11.64 2.30
CA LYS A 115 21.60 -11.69 3.08
C LYS A 115 20.77 -10.41 2.98
N THR A 116 21.34 -9.35 2.41
CA THR A 116 20.72 -8.03 2.35
C THR A 116 20.06 -7.81 1.00
N ILE A 117 18.89 -7.15 1.05
CA ILE A 117 18.08 -6.81 -0.11
C ILE A 117 18.36 -5.35 -0.50
N SER A 118 18.49 -5.07 -1.78
CA SER A 118 18.63 -3.70 -2.28
C SER A 118 17.27 -3.14 -2.68
N LYS A 119 16.88 -2.02 -2.08
CA LYS A 119 15.66 -1.29 -2.43
C LYS A 119 15.62 -0.88 -3.91
N ALA A 120 16.77 -0.48 -4.48
CA ALA A 120 16.89 -0.08 -5.89
C ALA A 120 16.64 -1.24 -6.88
N LYS A 121 16.82 -2.49 -6.43
CA LYS A 121 16.62 -3.69 -7.27
C LYS A 121 15.23 -4.30 -7.10
N PHE A 122 14.39 -3.73 -6.23
CA PHE A 122 13.02 -4.19 -6.11
C PHE A 122 12.26 -3.95 -7.42
N PRO A 123 11.47 -4.91 -7.90
CA PRO A 123 10.77 -4.80 -9.19
C PRO A 123 9.65 -3.77 -9.17
N PHE A 124 9.10 -3.47 -7.97
CA PHE A 124 8.00 -2.52 -7.85
C PHE A 124 8.52 -1.08 -7.81
N LYS A 125 8.20 -0.30 -8.82
CA LYS A 125 8.44 1.14 -8.80
C LYS A 125 7.33 1.90 -8.09
N GLN A 126 6.09 1.44 -8.26
CA GLN A 126 4.89 2.03 -7.68
C GLN A 126 3.86 0.94 -7.38
N VAL A 127 3.12 1.13 -6.30
CA VAL A 127 1.89 0.40 -6.02
C VAL A 127 0.75 1.40 -6.10
N LYS A 128 -0.31 1.06 -6.83
CA LYS A 128 -1.45 1.94 -7.04
C LYS A 128 -2.71 1.31 -6.47
N ILE A 129 -3.45 2.07 -5.67
CA ILE A 129 -4.75 1.68 -5.13
C ILE A 129 -5.78 2.62 -5.76
N GLN A 130 -6.62 2.11 -6.63
CA GLN A 130 -7.65 2.86 -7.32
C GLN A 130 -9.00 2.61 -6.70
N ARG A 131 -9.78 3.67 -6.50
CA ARG A 131 -11.15 3.58 -6.02
C ARG A 131 -12.13 3.86 -7.16
N LEU A 132 -13.21 3.06 -7.18
CA LEU A 132 -14.21 3.07 -8.24
C LEU A 132 -15.53 3.64 -7.72
N ASP A 133 -16.24 4.37 -8.59
CA ASP A 133 -17.63 4.77 -8.40
C ASP A 133 -18.62 3.61 -8.68
N ALA A 134 -19.92 3.92 -8.75
CA ALA A 134 -20.96 2.93 -9.01
C ALA A 134 -20.91 2.37 -10.43
N GLU A 135 -20.42 3.14 -11.37
CA GLU A 135 -20.28 2.80 -12.79
C GLU A 135 -18.96 2.11 -13.12
N GLY A 136 -18.08 1.91 -12.12
CA GLY A 136 -16.76 1.31 -12.30
C GLY A 136 -15.70 2.29 -12.80
N LYS A 137 -15.98 3.60 -12.80
CA LYS A 137 -15.03 4.62 -13.19
C LYS A 137 -14.12 4.98 -12.03
N ILE A 138 -12.83 5.15 -12.33
CA ILE A 138 -11.83 5.53 -11.34
C ILE A 138 -12.00 7.01 -10.99
N TYR A 139 -12.26 7.31 -9.73
CA TYR A 139 -12.35 8.69 -9.27
C TYR A 139 -11.16 9.13 -8.41
N GLU A 140 -10.42 8.17 -7.85
CA GLU A 140 -9.31 8.44 -6.94
C GLU A 140 -8.24 7.34 -7.08
N THR A 141 -6.96 7.74 -7.14
CA THR A 141 -5.82 6.83 -7.20
C THR A 141 -4.80 7.21 -6.13
N TRP A 142 -4.53 6.31 -5.21
CA TRP A 142 -3.39 6.39 -4.30
C TRP A 142 -2.17 5.76 -4.95
N VAL A 143 -1.07 6.48 -4.99
CA VAL A 143 0.21 6.01 -5.52
C VAL A 143 1.22 5.96 -4.39
N LEU A 144 1.71 4.77 -4.08
CA LEU A 144 2.81 4.58 -3.14
C LEU A 144 4.12 4.63 -3.92
N ASN A 145 5.03 5.47 -3.47
CA ASN A 145 6.33 5.67 -4.12
C ASN A 145 7.43 4.87 -3.41
N ASN A 146 8.28 4.24 -4.20
CA ASN A 146 9.39 3.39 -3.76
C ASN A 146 8.97 2.27 -2.80
N PRO A 147 7.92 1.51 -3.09
CA PRO A 147 7.46 0.45 -2.21
C PRO A 147 8.43 -0.74 -2.23
N TRP A 148 8.54 -1.40 -1.10
CA TRP A 148 9.29 -2.65 -0.96
C TRP A 148 8.62 -3.56 0.05
N ILE A 149 8.76 -4.87 -0.13
CA ILE A 149 8.17 -5.87 0.76
C ILE A 149 9.02 -5.97 2.03
N SER A 150 8.42 -5.68 3.17
CA SER A 150 9.08 -5.79 4.47
C SER A 150 8.77 -7.11 5.18
N ALA A 151 7.60 -7.68 4.93
CA ALA A 151 7.21 -8.98 5.44
C ALA A 151 6.27 -9.69 4.46
N ALA A 152 6.33 -11.01 4.43
CA ALA A 152 5.41 -11.86 3.70
C ALA A 152 5.05 -13.05 4.59
N ASN A 153 3.76 -13.31 4.73
CA ASN A 153 3.24 -14.53 5.35
C ASN A 153 2.44 -15.28 4.30
N PHE A 154 2.84 -16.51 4.02
CA PHE A 154 2.27 -17.35 2.97
C PHE A 154 1.08 -18.19 3.47
N GLY A 155 0.53 -17.86 4.63
CA GLY A 155 -0.62 -18.51 5.22
C GLY A 155 -0.25 -19.73 6.07
N ASP A 156 -1.26 -20.26 6.74
CA ASP A 156 -1.16 -21.41 7.63
C ASP A 156 -1.80 -22.64 6.97
N ALA A 157 -1.19 -23.80 7.13
CA ALA A 157 -1.77 -25.07 6.72
C ALA A 157 -2.49 -25.73 7.91
N ASP A 158 -3.80 -25.94 7.81
CA ASP A 158 -4.62 -26.53 8.86
C ASP A 158 -5.69 -27.44 8.24
N TYR A 159 -5.62 -28.74 8.53
CA TYR A 159 -6.57 -29.74 8.02
C TYR A 159 -8.01 -29.56 8.52
N THR A 160 -8.20 -28.80 9.59
CA THR A 160 -9.52 -28.58 10.20
C THR A 160 -10.27 -27.40 9.60
N LYS A 161 -9.59 -26.57 8.80
CA LYS A 161 -10.14 -25.36 8.20
C LYS A 161 -10.30 -25.51 6.70
N GLU A 162 -11.56 -25.54 6.26
CA GLU A 162 -11.88 -25.40 4.84
C GLU A 162 -11.84 -23.91 4.46
N GLY A 163 -10.87 -23.50 3.67
CA GLY A 163 -10.74 -22.10 3.25
C GLY A 163 -9.66 -21.90 2.18
N LEU A 164 -9.73 -20.75 1.53
CA LEU A 164 -8.71 -20.36 0.56
C LEU A 164 -7.41 -19.97 1.28
N LEU A 165 -6.28 -20.36 0.71
CA LEU A 165 -4.97 -19.93 1.21
C LEU A 165 -4.79 -18.44 0.95
N ASN A 166 -4.68 -17.67 2.04
CA ASN A 166 -4.48 -16.24 1.99
C ASN A 166 -3.01 -15.91 2.30
N ILE A 167 -2.42 -15.10 1.44
CA ILE A 167 -1.10 -14.52 1.63
C ILE A 167 -1.27 -13.12 2.18
N SER A 168 -0.51 -12.77 3.20
CA SER A 168 -0.44 -11.41 3.73
C SER A 168 0.93 -10.81 3.42
N LEU A 169 0.94 -9.66 2.78
CA LEU A 169 2.14 -8.91 2.42
C LEU A 169 2.14 -7.56 3.12
N THR A 170 3.25 -7.22 3.73
CA THR A 170 3.48 -5.91 4.31
C THR A 170 4.45 -5.14 3.43
N PHE A 171 3.97 -4.03 2.86
CA PHE A 171 4.80 -3.10 2.09
C PHE A 171 5.18 -1.91 2.94
N LYS A 172 6.43 -1.49 2.84
CA LYS A 172 6.90 -0.17 3.29
C LYS A 172 7.11 0.71 2.08
N TYR A 173 6.92 2.02 2.25
CA TYR A 173 7.03 3.02 1.19
C TYR A 173 7.58 4.32 1.76
N ASP A 174 8.07 5.22 0.89
CA ASP A 174 8.65 6.50 1.35
C ASP A 174 7.57 7.56 1.55
N TRP A 175 6.67 7.71 0.58
CA TRP A 175 5.52 8.61 0.64
C TRP A 175 4.41 8.12 -0.26
N ALA A 176 3.21 8.64 -0.05
CA ALA A 176 2.07 8.36 -0.90
C ALA A 176 1.48 9.66 -1.48
N GLU A 177 0.92 9.55 -2.67
CA GLU A 177 0.25 10.63 -3.37
C GLU A 177 -1.19 10.24 -3.67
N LEU A 178 -2.11 11.16 -3.42
CA LEU A 178 -3.49 11.03 -3.85
C LEU A 178 -3.66 11.78 -5.17
N ARG A 179 -4.08 11.08 -6.21
CA ARG A 179 -4.36 11.63 -7.53
C ARG A 179 -5.85 11.50 -7.85
N GLN A 180 -6.40 12.48 -8.54
CA GLN A 180 -7.79 12.47 -8.95
C GLN A 180 -7.96 11.74 -10.28
N GLY A 181 -8.89 10.77 -10.35
CA GLY A 181 -9.14 9.96 -11.54
C GLY A 181 -8.01 8.99 -11.87
N ASP A 182 -8.01 8.52 -13.12
CA ASP A 182 -7.00 7.61 -13.68
C ASP A 182 -5.76 8.36 -14.19
N SER A 183 -5.84 9.69 -14.30
CA SER A 183 -4.76 10.50 -14.84
C SER A 183 -3.56 10.49 -13.91
N GLY A 184 -2.40 10.13 -14.45
CA GLY A 184 -1.13 10.11 -13.72
C GLY A 184 -0.63 11.49 -13.26
N ASN A 185 -1.40 12.56 -13.44
CA ASN A 185 -1.04 13.89 -12.99
C ASN A 185 -1.55 14.16 -11.58
N PRO A 186 -0.72 14.68 -10.67
CA PRO A 186 -1.20 15.20 -9.40
C PRO A 186 -2.20 16.34 -9.67
N PRO A 187 -3.23 16.53 -8.80
CA PRO A 187 -4.09 17.69 -8.91
C PRO A 187 -3.22 18.97 -8.83
N PRO A 188 -3.52 20.00 -9.63
CA PRO A 188 -2.81 21.26 -9.51
C PRO A 188 -3.02 21.79 -8.09
N PHE A 189 -1.92 22.14 -7.43
CA PHE A 189 -2.01 22.83 -6.14
C PHE A 189 -2.76 24.14 -6.35
N PRO A 190 -3.77 24.46 -5.53
CA PRO A 190 -4.39 25.76 -5.59
C PRO A 190 -3.30 26.82 -5.30
N THR A 191 -3.09 27.70 -6.26
CA THR A 191 -2.24 28.89 -6.15
C THR A 191 -2.86 29.90 -5.19
#